data_91348381ac13a6d5f97d61542201ca31
#
_entry.id   91348381ac13a6d5f97d61542201ca31
#
_cell.length_a   1.000
_cell.length_b   1.000
_cell.length_c   1.000
_cell.angle_alpha   90.00
_cell.angle_beta   90.00
_cell.angle_gamma   90.00
#
_symmetry.space_group_name_H-M   'P 1'
#
loop_
_entity.id
_entity.type
_entity.pdbx_description
1 polymer ?
#
loop_
_entity_poly.entity_id
_entity_poly.type
_entity_poly.pdbx_seq_one_letter_code
_entity_poly.pdbx_strand_id
1 'polypeptide(L)' 'MLLHEFYSDEDCSRGDISYRKSCVFKEPDGSYTIVLIQDGTIVDELNLLGHSEQYAEDTAEDWVMGVRR' A
#
# COMPACT_ATOMS: atom_id res chain seq x y z
N MET A 1 -7.43 3.24 -12.20
CA MET A 1 -8.52 3.57 -11.27
C MET A 1 -8.15 3.20 -9.85
N LEU A 2 -8.27 4.13 -8.95
CA LEU A 2 -7.96 3.88 -7.55
C LEU A 2 -9.04 3.01 -6.93
N LEU A 3 -8.64 1.91 -6.28
CA LEU A 3 -9.57 1.00 -5.63
C LEU A 3 -9.57 1.15 -4.12
N HIS A 4 -8.37 1.24 -3.53
CA HIS A 4 -8.25 1.23 -2.08
C HIS A 4 -7.10 2.12 -1.65
N GLU A 5 -7.23 2.68 -0.44
CA GLU A 5 -6.15 3.40 0.22
C GLU A 5 -6.05 2.89 1.64
N PHE A 6 -4.84 2.66 2.11
CA PHE A 6 -4.59 2.23 3.47
C PHE A 6 -3.66 3.22 4.13
N TYR A 7 -3.88 3.45 5.42
CA TYR A 7 -3.12 4.43 6.19
C TYR A 7 -2.65 3.79 7.49
N SER A 8 -1.51 4.26 7.98
CA SER A 8 -1.02 3.85 9.30
C SER A 8 -0.92 5.10 10.16
N ASP A 9 -2.02 5.49 10.75
CA ASP A 9 -2.05 6.73 11.52
C ASP A 9 -2.26 6.52 13.01
N GLU A 10 -2.43 5.29 13.45
CA GLU A 10 -2.81 5.07 14.84
C GLU A 10 -1.70 5.21 15.81
N ASP A 11 -0.48 4.99 15.37
CA ASP A 11 0.65 4.93 16.27
C ASP A 11 1.55 6.13 16.15
N CYS A 12 1.00 7.24 15.70
CA CYS A 12 1.79 8.45 15.60
C CYS A 12 2.32 8.90 16.93
N SER A 13 1.70 8.45 18.01
CA SER A 13 2.14 8.84 19.34
C SER A 13 3.51 8.30 19.69
N ARG A 14 4.00 7.32 18.96
CA ARG A 14 5.30 6.75 19.27
C ARG A 14 6.44 7.65 18.87
N GLY A 15 6.18 8.58 17.99
CA GLY A 15 7.17 9.57 17.66
C GLY A 15 8.22 9.14 16.63
N ASP A 16 8.52 7.87 16.57
CA ASP A 16 9.49 7.36 15.62
C ASP A 16 8.84 6.54 14.51
N ILE A 17 7.52 6.55 14.45
CA ILE A 17 6.78 5.81 13.44
C ILE A 17 6.58 6.72 12.24
N SER A 18 7.07 6.32 11.10
CA SER A 18 6.83 7.05 9.87
C SER A 18 5.39 6.86 9.45
N TYR A 19 4.79 7.92 8.94
CA TYR A 19 3.46 7.84 8.38
C TYR A 19 3.51 7.08 7.06
N ARG A 20 2.75 6.03 6.96
CA ARG A 20 2.72 5.20 5.76
C ARG A 20 1.35 5.23 5.12
N LYS A 21 1.36 5.21 3.81
CA LYS A 21 0.14 5.17 3.03
C LYS A 21 0.40 4.26 1.84
N SER A 22 -0.59 3.45 1.48
CA SER A 22 -0.50 2.69 0.26
C SER A 22 -1.78 2.86 -0.53
N CYS A 23 -1.65 2.85 -1.86
CA CYS A 23 -2.77 3.00 -2.76
C CYS A 23 -2.79 1.82 -3.71
N VAL A 24 -3.96 1.25 -3.94
CA VAL A 24 -4.13 0.14 -4.87
C VAL A 24 -4.92 0.65 -6.07
N PHE A 25 -4.32 0.52 -7.25
CA PHE A 25 -4.94 0.93 -8.50
C PHE A 25 -5.17 -0.27 -9.39
N LYS A 26 -6.27 -0.24 -10.14
CA LYS A 26 -6.52 -1.25 -11.16
C LYS A 26 -6.17 -0.66 -12.51
N GLU A 27 -5.32 -1.39 -13.26
CA GLU A 27 -4.87 -0.96 -14.55
C GLU A 27 -5.80 -1.51 -15.65
N PRO A 28 -5.83 -0.86 -16.81
CA PRO A 28 -6.70 -1.32 -17.89
C PRO A 28 -6.40 -2.73 -18.37
N ASP A 29 -5.17 -3.21 -18.19
CA ASP A 29 -4.79 -4.55 -18.63
C ASP A 29 -5.14 -5.63 -17.62
N GLY A 30 -5.78 -5.26 -16.51
CA GLY A 30 -6.18 -6.23 -15.49
C GLY A 30 -5.18 -6.42 -14.38
N SER A 31 -4.04 -5.77 -14.44
CA SER A 31 -3.07 -5.86 -13.35
C SER A 31 -3.43 -4.86 -12.24
N TYR A 32 -2.75 -4.98 -11.12
CA TYR A 32 -2.93 -4.06 -9.99
C TYR A 32 -1.60 -3.41 -9.67
N THR A 33 -1.64 -2.11 -9.43
CA THR A 33 -0.46 -1.36 -9.06
C THR A 33 -0.62 -0.87 -7.63
N ILE A 34 0.40 -1.10 -6.81
CA ILE A 34 0.41 -0.63 -5.43
C ILE A 34 1.49 0.43 -5.33
N VAL A 35 1.10 1.62 -4.86
CA VAL A 35 2.05 2.72 -4.64
C VAL A 35 2.27 2.82 -3.14
N LEU A 36 3.52 2.74 -2.73
CA LEU A 36 3.89 2.79 -1.31
C LEU A 36 4.48 4.16 -1.01
N ILE A 37 3.86 4.85 -0.06
CA ILE A 37 4.24 6.22 0.29
C ILE A 37 4.61 6.26 1.76
N GLN A 38 5.73 6.89 2.07
CA GLN A 38 6.17 7.07 3.44
C GLN A 38 6.54 8.52 3.66
N ASP A 39 5.89 9.15 4.63
CA ASP A 39 6.14 10.56 4.97
C ASP A 39 5.97 11.47 3.76
N GLY A 40 4.98 11.17 2.93
CA GLY A 40 4.67 11.99 1.77
C GLY A 40 5.52 11.72 0.54
N THR A 41 6.42 10.75 0.61
CA THR A 41 7.33 10.44 -0.49
C THR A 41 7.05 9.03 -0.99
N ILE A 42 6.92 8.87 -2.30
CA ILE A 42 6.76 7.54 -2.89
C ILE A 42 8.07 6.79 -2.75
N VAL A 43 8.03 5.66 -2.03
CA VAL A 43 9.23 4.87 -1.78
C VAL A 43 9.30 3.64 -2.66
N ASP A 44 8.17 3.19 -3.20
CA ASP A 44 8.17 2.02 -4.06
C ASP A 44 6.86 1.92 -4.80
N GLU A 45 6.86 1.18 -5.89
CA GLU A 45 5.68 0.84 -6.65
C GLU A 45 5.75 -0.62 -7.03
N LEU A 46 4.65 -1.33 -6.86
CA LEU A 46 4.57 -2.75 -7.18
C LEU A 46 3.50 -2.96 -8.22
N ASN A 47 3.81 -3.72 -9.25
CA ASN A 47 2.81 -4.09 -10.25
C ASN A 47 2.57 -5.60 -10.13
N LEU A 48 1.32 -5.98 -9.88
CA LEU A 48 0.95 -7.36 -9.63
C LEU A 48 0.10 -7.86 -10.78
N LEU A 49 0.76 -8.47 -11.75
CA LEU A 49 0.08 -9.07 -12.89
C LEU A 49 -0.22 -10.51 -12.56
N GLY A 50 -1.47 -10.92 -12.79
CA GLY A 50 -1.85 -12.30 -12.55
C GLY A 50 -2.27 -12.60 -11.14
N HIS A 51 -2.41 -11.57 -10.30
CA HIS A 51 -2.87 -11.74 -8.92
C HIS A 51 -4.26 -11.15 -8.78
N SER A 52 -4.96 -11.58 -7.73
CA SER A 52 -6.31 -11.10 -7.48
C SER A 52 -6.27 -9.76 -6.76
N GLU A 53 -7.43 -9.09 -6.75
CA GLU A 53 -7.57 -7.86 -6.00
C GLU A 53 -7.32 -8.09 -4.52
N GLN A 54 -7.78 -9.21 -3.99
CA GLN A 54 -7.57 -9.55 -2.59
C GLN A 54 -6.08 -9.60 -2.26
N TYR A 55 -5.30 -10.19 -3.15
CA TYR A 55 -3.86 -10.28 -2.92
C TYR A 55 -3.24 -8.89 -2.89
N ALA A 56 -3.68 -8.02 -3.79
CA ALA A 56 -3.15 -6.65 -3.83
C ALA A 56 -3.51 -5.89 -2.56
N GLU A 57 -4.76 -6.05 -2.08
CA GLU A 57 -5.18 -5.40 -0.85
C GLU A 57 -4.35 -5.88 0.33
N ASP A 58 -4.17 -7.18 0.43
CA ASP A 58 -3.40 -7.74 1.53
C ASP A 58 -1.97 -7.23 1.53
N THR A 59 -1.36 -7.18 0.36
CA THR A 59 0.01 -6.71 0.25
C THR A 59 0.12 -5.25 0.68
N ALA A 60 -0.80 -4.42 0.22
CA ALA A 60 -0.78 -3.00 0.55
C ALA A 60 -1.01 -2.79 2.04
N GLU A 61 -1.97 -3.50 2.60
CA GLU A 61 -2.30 -3.35 4.02
C GLU A 61 -1.14 -3.83 4.90
N ASP A 62 -0.54 -4.96 4.55
CA ASP A 62 0.58 -5.49 5.32
C ASP A 62 1.72 -4.49 5.39
N TRP A 63 2.02 -3.85 4.28
CA TRP A 63 3.11 -2.88 4.28
C TRP A 63 2.80 -1.70 5.20
N VAL A 64 1.57 -1.19 5.13
CA VAL A 64 1.15 -0.04 5.93
C VAL A 64 1.19 -0.39 7.41
N MET A 65 0.74 -1.60 7.76
CA MET A 65 0.70 -2.03 9.14
C MET A 65 2.07 -2.41 9.69
N GLY A 66 3.06 -2.55 8.82
CA GLY A 66 4.38 -2.94 9.25
C GLY A 66 4.53 -4.42 9.54
N VAL A 67 3.64 -5.24 9.02
CA VAL A 67 3.70 -6.68 9.23
C VAL A 67 4.87 -7.24 8.44
N ARG A 68 5.61 -8.15 9.06
CA ARG A 68 6.74 -8.80 8.42
C ARG A 68 6.46 -10.26 8.22
N ARG A 69 6.92 -10.77 7.09
CA ARG A 69 6.75 -12.16 6.73
C ARG A 69 8.07 -12.86 6.71
#